data_d63ebd726789bb19420b1fdd9e343824
#
_entry.id   d63ebd726789bb19420b1fdd9e343824
#
_cell.length_a   1.000
_cell.length_b   1.000
_cell.length_c   1.000
_cell.angle_alpha   90.00
_cell.angle_beta   90.00
_cell.angle_gamma   90.00
#
_symmetry.space_group_name_H-M   'P 1'
#
loop_
_entity.id
_entity.type
_entity.pdbx_description
1 polymer ?
#
loop_
_entity_poly.entity_id
_entity_poly.type
_entity_poly.pdbx_seq_one_letter_code
_entity_poly.pdbx_strand_id
1 'polypeptide(L)'
;MGARPRPIDSPSRVVLDTSVVVSALVFEAGQLAWLRSAWRKERIKPLVSKATVTELLRVLAYPKFRLSPDEQEILQADYLPFCEPVPATVPASRVPRCRDPFDRPFLSLALAGRADFLVSGVDDLLVLAPRFPVPIVKPTELRTVLGLAE
;
A
#
# COMPACT_ATOMS: atom_id res chain seq x y z
N MET A 1 -19.14 3.14 14.17
CA MET A 1 -18.86 3.55 14.11
C MET A 1 -18.09 4.19 13.81
N GLY A 2 -18.01 4.66 13.73
CA GLY A 2 -17.44 5.43 12.85
C GLY A 2 -16.13 5.98 13.09
N ALA A 3 -15.38 6.02 12.06
CA ALA A 3 -14.14 6.73 12.10
C ALA A 3 -14.41 8.21 12.36
N ARG A 4 -13.51 8.87 13.06
CA ARG A 4 -13.60 10.31 13.20
C ARG A 4 -13.45 10.97 11.84
N PRO A 5 -14.23 12.01 11.55
CA PRO A 5 -13.96 12.80 10.36
C PRO A 5 -12.54 13.36 10.42
N ARG A 6 -11.83 13.29 9.32
CA ARG A 6 -10.52 13.89 9.26
C ARG A 6 -10.59 15.31 8.77
N PRO A 7 -9.61 16.15 9.15
CA PRO A 7 -9.48 17.45 8.51
C PRO A 7 -9.34 17.27 7.00
N ILE A 8 -9.84 18.24 6.24
CA ILE A 8 -9.86 18.20 4.78
C ILE A 8 -8.45 17.99 4.19
N ASP A 9 -7.44 18.58 4.82
CA ASP A 9 -6.07 18.52 4.35
C ASP A 9 -5.28 17.34 4.93
N SER A 10 -5.94 16.48 5.70
CA SER A 10 -5.32 15.30 6.28
C SER A 10 -5.09 14.24 5.19
N PRO A 11 -3.91 13.63 5.11
CA PRO A 11 -3.69 12.59 4.10
C PRO A 11 -4.55 11.37 4.37
N SER A 12 -5.00 10.71 3.30
CA SER A 12 -5.67 9.44 3.42
C SER A 12 -4.68 8.36 3.81
N ARG A 13 -5.06 7.52 4.76
CA ARG A 13 -4.23 6.42 5.24
C ARG A 13 -4.46 5.21 4.35
N VAL A 14 -3.42 4.73 3.69
CA VAL A 14 -3.58 3.67 2.69
C VAL A 14 -2.58 2.55 2.93
N VAL A 15 -3.01 1.32 2.62
CA VAL A 15 -2.10 0.19 2.51
C VAL A 15 -1.94 -0.09 1.03
N LEU A 16 -0.69 -0.06 0.55
CA LEU A 16 -0.36 -0.36 -0.84
C LEU A 16 0.24 -1.75 -0.90
N ASP A 17 -0.31 -2.64 -1.74
CA ASP A 17 0.32 -3.95 -1.85
C ASP A 17 1.69 -3.83 -2.54
N THR A 18 2.50 -4.86 -2.44
CA THR A 18 3.88 -4.82 -2.91
C THR A 18 3.95 -4.53 -4.40
N SER A 19 3.08 -5.13 -5.21
CA SER A 19 3.13 -4.92 -6.66
C SER A 19 2.83 -3.48 -7.04
N VAL A 20 1.94 -2.82 -6.31
CA VAL A 20 1.62 -1.40 -6.53
C VAL A 20 2.83 -0.53 -6.20
N VAL A 21 3.47 -0.77 -5.06
CA VAL A 21 4.65 0.00 -4.65
C VAL A 21 5.80 -0.20 -5.63
N VAL A 22 6.08 -1.45 -5.99
CA VAL A 22 7.17 -1.75 -6.93
C VAL A 22 6.93 -1.09 -8.28
N SER A 23 5.70 -1.15 -8.79
CA SER A 23 5.38 -0.49 -10.06
C SER A 23 5.58 1.02 -9.98
N ALA A 24 5.19 1.64 -8.87
CA ALA A 24 5.37 3.08 -8.70
C ALA A 24 6.84 3.47 -8.58
N LEU A 25 7.67 2.62 -7.97
CA LEU A 25 9.08 2.92 -7.74
C LEU A 25 9.96 2.61 -8.94
N VAL A 26 9.75 1.45 -9.58
CA VAL A 26 10.64 0.97 -10.62
C VAL A 26 10.36 1.62 -11.96
N PHE A 27 9.11 1.92 -12.25
CA PHE A 27 8.70 2.48 -13.54
C PHE A 27 8.38 3.97 -13.40
N GLU A 28 9.41 4.81 -13.42
CA GLU A 28 9.30 6.26 -13.20
C GLU A 28 8.26 6.94 -14.07
N ALA A 29 8.18 6.54 -15.34
CA ALA A 29 7.23 7.13 -16.29
C ALA A 29 5.98 6.27 -16.46
N GLY A 30 5.77 5.29 -15.58
CA GLY A 30 4.65 4.37 -15.68
C GLY A 30 3.34 4.96 -15.20
N GLN A 31 2.29 4.14 -15.31
CA GLN A 31 0.93 4.54 -14.95
C GLN A 31 0.75 4.88 -13.46
N LEU A 32 1.68 4.43 -12.60
CA LEU A 32 1.60 4.69 -11.17
C LEU A 32 2.56 5.79 -10.69
N ALA A 33 3.12 6.56 -11.63
CA ALA A 33 4.00 7.67 -11.26
C ALA A 33 3.28 8.71 -10.37
N TRP A 34 1.99 8.92 -10.59
CA TRP A 34 1.19 9.83 -9.77
C TRP A 34 1.16 9.41 -8.29
N LEU A 35 1.29 8.12 -8.03
CA LEU A 35 1.25 7.59 -6.68
C LEU A 35 2.49 8.03 -5.89
N ARG A 36 3.67 8.02 -6.52
CA ARG A 36 4.89 8.55 -5.90
C ARG A 36 4.72 10.02 -5.54
N SER A 37 4.19 10.78 -6.46
CA SER A 37 3.90 12.19 -6.21
C SER A 37 2.94 12.37 -5.03
N ALA A 38 1.93 11.52 -4.95
CA ALA A 38 0.93 11.58 -3.89
C ALA A 38 1.54 11.36 -2.51
N TRP A 39 2.43 10.37 -2.34
CA TRP A 39 3.02 10.17 -1.02
C TRP A 39 4.10 11.19 -0.70
N ARG A 40 4.86 11.66 -1.70
CA ARG A 40 5.87 12.71 -1.50
C ARG A 40 5.24 14.03 -1.05
N LYS A 41 4.07 14.34 -1.59
CA LYS A 41 3.34 15.58 -1.27
C LYS A 41 2.39 15.39 -0.09
N GLU A 42 2.46 14.24 0.57
CA GLU A 42 1.64 13.91 1.72
C GLU A 42 0.13 14.01 1.45
N ARG A 43 -0.28 13.68 0.22
CA ARG A 43 -1.69 13.53 -0.13
C ARG A 43 -2.22 12.20 0.36
N ILE A 44 -1.35 11.21 0.47
CA ILE A 44 -1.61 9.92 1.10
C ILE A 44 -0.52 9.63 2.12
N LYS A 45 -0.88 8.83 3.13
CA LYS A 45 0.08 8.32 4.11
C LYS A 45 0.10 6.80 3.99
N PRO A 46 1.11 6.23 3.33
CA PRO A 46 1.21 4.77 3.24
C PRO A 46 1.51 4.18 4.61
N LEU A 47 0.83 3.08 4.93
CA LEU A 47 1.08 2.34 6.16
C LEU A 47 1.96 1.14 5.84
N VAL A 48 2.85 0.80 6.75
CA VAL A 48 3.72 -0.35 6.61
C VAL A 48 3.79 -1.12 7.92
N SER A 49 4.10 -2.41 7.82
CA SER A 49 4.42 -3.25 8.95
C SER A 49 5.75 -3.93 8.66
N LYS A 50 6.31 -4.57 9.68
CA LYS A 50 7.54 -5.33 9.49
C LYS A 50 7.39 -6.35 8.35
N ALA A 51 6.26 -7.05 8.31
CA ALA A 51 6.02 -8.07 7.29
C ALA A 51 5.92 -7.47 5.89
N THR A 52 5.21 -6.35 5.73
CA THR A 52 5.05 -5.75 4.40
C THR A 52 6.36 -5.10 3.92
N VAL A 53 7.15 -4.53 4.81
CA VAL A 53 8.47 -4.01 4.44
C VAL A 53 9.39 -5.14 4.01
N THR A 54 9.42 -6.24 4.77
CA THR A 54 10.25 -7.39 4.42
C THR A 54 9.90 -7.92 3.03
N GLU A 55 8.62 -7.99 2.71
CA GLU A 55 8.16 -8.42 1.40
C GLU A 55 8.63 -7.46 0.29
N LEU A 56 8.51 -6.16 0.53
CA LEU A 56 8.94 -5.16 -0.44
C LEU A 56 10.45 -5.29 -0.72
N LEU A 57 11.26 -5.40 0.32
CA LEU A 57 12.70 -5.52 0.15
C LEU A 57 13.07 -6.79 -0.64
N ARG A 58 12.37 -7.88 -0.36
CA ARG A 58 12.58 -9.14 -1.05
C ARG A 58 12.26 -9.01 -2.54
N VAL A 59 11.15 -8.37 -2.87
CA VAL A 59 10.71 -8.23 -4.27
C VAL A 59 11.63 -7.28 -5.03
N LEU A 60 12.08 -6.19 -4.41
CA LEU A 60 13.02 -5.26 -5.07
C LEU A 60 14.35 -5.95 -5.41
N ALA A 61 14.71 -7.00 -4.70
CA ALA A 61 15.93 -7.75 -4.96
C ALA A 61 15.76 -8.82 -6.05
N TYR A 62 14.58 -8.97 -6.63
CA TYR A 62 14.38 -9.97 -7.68
C TYR A 62 15.23 -9.63 -8.91
N PRO A 63 15.90 -10.65 -9.49
CA PRO A 63 16.77 -10.43 -10.65
C PRO A 63 16.09 -9.78 -11.85
N LYS A 64 14.78 -9.98 -12.00
CA LYS A 64 14.05 -9.42 -13.15
C LYS A 64 14.04 -7.90 -13.17
N PHE A 65 14.23 -7.25 -12.02
CA PHE A 65 14.28 -5.79 -11.96
C PHE A 65 15.66 -5.22 -12.21
N ARG A 66 16.69 -6.07 -12.18
CA ARG A 66 18.09 -5.69 -12.46
C ARG A 66 18.56 -4.48 -11.65
N LEU A 67 18.15 -4.42 -10.40
CA LEU A 67 18.56 -3.34 -9.52
C LEU A 67 19.79 -3.75 -8.73
N SER A 68 20.80 -2.88 -8.72
CA SER A 68 21.93 -3.08 -7.84
C SER A 68 21.52 -2.86 -6.38
N PRO A 69 22.32 -3.33 -5.40
CA PRO A 69 22.01 -3.01 -4.00
C PRO A 69 21.87 -1.51 -3.74
N ASP A 70 22.72 -0.68 -4.37
CA ASP A 70 22.63 0.77 -4.21
C ASP A 70 21.33 1.31 -4.80
N GLU A 71 20.91 0.83 -5.97
CA GLU A 71 19.65 1.24 -6.58
C GLU A 71 18.45 0.82 -5.73
N GLN A 72 18.51 -0.37 -5.13
CA GLN A 72 17.46 -0.82 -4.22
C GLN A 72 17.34 0.11 -3.01
N GLU A 73 18.47 0.54 -2.45
CA GLU A 73 18.47 1.48 -1.32
C GLU A 73 17.89 2.84 -1.71
N ILE A 74 18.21 3.32 -2.90
CA ILE A 74 17.66 4.59 -3.40
C ILE A 74 16.14 4.52 -3.49
N LEU A 75 15.60 3.42 -4.01
CA LEU A 75 14.16 3.26 -4.11
C LEU A 75 13.50 3.14 -2.73
N GLN A 76 14.14 2.43 -1.81
CA GLN A 76 13.66 2.35 -0.44
C GLN A 76 13.58 3.74 0.20
N ALA A 77 14.60 4.56 -0.01
CA ALA A 77 14.66 5.93 0.54
C ALA A 77 13.60 6.84 -0.10
N ASP A 78 13.07 6.48 -1.25
CA ASP A 78 12.02 7.24 -1.92
C ASP A 78 10.60 6.86 -1.45
N TYR A 79 10.50 5.88 -0.59
CA TYR A 79 9.21 5.39 -0.11
C TYR A 79 9.13 5.33 1.41
N LEU A 80 10.05 4.59 2.04
CA LEU A 80 9.95 4.28 3.47
C LEU A 80 9.89 5.52 4.38
N PRO A 81 10.64 6.61 4.12
CA PRO A 81 10.53 7.80 4.99
C PRO A 81 9.16 8.45 4.97
N PHE A 82 8.36 8.19 3.94
CA PHE A 82 7.00 8.75 3.81
C PHE A 82 5.95 7.85 4.43
N CYS A 83 6.33 6.67 4.91
CA CYS A 83 5.40 5.69 5.44
C CYS A 83 5.24 5.83 6.95
N GLU A 84 4.08 5.40 7.43
CA GLU A 84 3.82 5.32 8.86
C GLU A 84 3.92 3.85 9.27
N PRO A 85 4.85 3.48 10.17
CA PRO A 85 4.91 2.13 10.68
C PRO A 85 3.76 1.85 11.64
N VAL A 86 3.15 0.69 11.50
CA VAL A 86 2.07 0.23 12.37
C VAL A 86 2.58 -0.98 13.15
N PRO A 87 2.87 -0.82 14.44
CA PRO A 87 3.43 -1.92 15.23
C PRO A 87 2.40 -2.95 15.67
N ALA A 88 1.12 -2.56 15.70
CA ALA A 88 0.06 -3.45 16.17
C ALA A 88 -0.29 -4.50 15.12
N THR A 89 -0.75 -5.65 15.59
CA THR A 89 -1.28 -6.70 14.74
C THR A 89 -2.69 -7.05 15.20
N VAL A 90 -3.46 -7.69 14.32
CA VAL A 90 -4.78 -8.19 14.68
C VAL A 90 -4.72 -9.73 14.75
N PRO A 91 -5.57 -10.36 15.57
CA PRO A 91 -5.62 -11.83 15.60
C PRO A 91 -5.90 -12.41 14.22
N ALA A 92 -5.27 -13.53 13.91
CA ALA A 92 -5.45 -14.21 12.63
C ALA A 92 -6.92 -14.50 12.33
N SER A 93 -7.71 -14.75 13.36
CA SER A 93 -9.14 -15.03 13.21
C SER A 93 -9.94 -13.87 12.64
N ARG A 94 -9.41 -12.64 12.74
CA ARG A 94 -10.06 -11.45 12.20
C ARG A 94 -9.67 -11.16 10.76
N VAL A 95 -8.66 -11.87 10.25
CA VAL A 95 -8.18 -11.67 8.88
C VAL A 95 -8.87 -12.69 7.99
N PRO A 96 -9.58 -12.27 6.94
CA PRO A 96 -10.24 -13.23 6.07
C PRO A 96 -9.23 -14.14 5.38
N ARG A 97 -9.68 -15.34 5.05
CA ARG A 97 -8.86 -16.24 4.24
C ARG A 97 -8.69 -15.64 2.87
N CYS A 98 -7.47 -15.64 2.40
CA CYS A 98 -7.17 -15.24 1.04
C CYS A 98 -6.46 -16.39 0.33
N ARG A 99 -6.61 -16.41 -0.99
CA ARG A 99 -6.09 -17.48 -1.82
C ARG A 99 -4.57 -17.58 -1.70
N ASP A 100 -3.90 -16.42 -1.66
CA ASP A 100 -2.45 -16.35 -1.49
C ASP A 100 -2.15 -15.93 -0.05
N PRO A 101 -1.50 -16.79 0.75
CA PRO A 101 -1.18 -16.42 2.14
C PRO A 101 -0.23 -15.23 2.25
N PHE A 102 0.52 -14.89 1.18
CA PHE A 102 1.37 -13.69 1.20
C PHE A 102 0.56 -12.40 1.16
N ASP A 103 -0.74 -12.46 0.85
CA ASP A 103 -1.60 -11.27 0.88
C ASP A 103 -2.12 -10.96 2.27
N ARG A 104 -2.09 -11.91 3.20
CA ARG A 104 -2.61 -11.72 4.55
C ARG A 104 -1.98 -10.57 5.32
N PRO A 105 -0.67 -10.34 5.25
CA PRO A 105 -0.07 -9.20 5.97
C PRO A 105 -0.66 -7.86 5.58
N PHE A 106 -1.10 -7.71 4.34
CA PHE A 106 -1.72 -6.45 3.88
C PHE A 106 -3.11 -6.28 4.47
N LEU A 107 -3.88 -7.36 4.56
CA LEU A 107 -5.19 -7.33 5.20
C LEU A 107 -5.06 -7.02 6.69
N SER A 108 -4.13 -7.69 7.36
CA SER A 108 -3.86 -7.45 8.78
C SER A 108 -3.43 -6.01 9.04
N LEU A 109 -2.55 -5.48 8.20
CA LEU A 109 -2.08 -4.11 8.30
C LEU A 109 -3.22 -3.10 8.13
N ALA A 110 -4.09 -3.34 7.16
CA ALA A 110 -5.22 -2.45 6.92
C ALA A 110 -6.15 -2.39 8.13
N LEU A 111 -6.39 -3.52 8.78
CA LEU A 111 -7.22 -3.57 9.99
C LEU A 111 -6.52 -2.93 11.18
N ALA A 112 -5.28 -3.31 11.44
CA ALA A 112 -4.52 -2.80 12.59
C ALA A 112 -4.27 -1.30 12.49
N GLY A 113 -3.99 -0.81 11.29
CA GLY A 113 -3.67 0.59 11.05
C GLY A 113 -4.90 1.45 10.81
N ARG A 114 -6.09 0.87 10.76
CA ARG A 114 -7.32 1.58 10.45
C ARG A 114 -7.19 2.37 9.15
N ALA A 115 -6.76 1.67 8.10
CA ALA A 115 -6.57 2.30 6.79
C ALA A 115 -7.90 2.77 6.22
N ASP A 116 -7.84 3.81 5.42
CA ASP A 116 -9.01 4.25 4.64
C ASP A 116 -9.20 3.39 3.41
N PHE A 117 -8.11 2.89 2.85
CA PHE A 117 -8.12 2.05 1.66
C PHE A 117 -6.99 1.04 1.69
N LEU A 118 -7.26 -0.14 1.14
CA LEU A 118 -6.23 -1.10 0.74
C LEU A 118 -6.19 -1.07 -0.79
N VAL A 119 -5.03 -0.77 -1.36
CA VAL A 119 -4.88 -0.54 -2.79
C VAL A 119 -4.15 -1.71 -3.42
N SER A 120 -4.78 -2.35 -4.38
CA SER A 120 -4.22 -3.52 -5.05
C SER A 120 -4.73 -3.63 -6.47
N GLY A 121 -3.91 -4.21 -7.34
CA GLY A 121 -4.33 -4.65 -8.67
C GLY A 121 -4.50 -6.16 -8.75
N VAL A 122 -4.38 -6.86 -7.63
CA VAL A 122 -4.39 -8.33 -7.57
C VAL A 122 -5.80 -8.84 -7.33
N ASP A 123 -6.28 -9.72 -8.21
CA ASP A 123 -7.64 -10.26 -8.11
C ASP A 123 -7.90 -11.00 -6.80
N ASP A 124 -6.90 -11.69 -6.25
CA ASP A 124 -7.04 -12.41 -5.00
C ASP A 124 -7.40 -11.51 -3.81
N LEU A 125 -6.99 -10.24 -3.85
CA LEU A 125 -7.39 -9.26 -2.85
C LEU A 125 -8.69 -8.56 -3.24
N LEU A 126 -8.84 -8.20 -4.51
CA LEU A 126 -10.03 -7.47 -4.98
C LEU A 126 -11.31 -8.27 -4.77
N VAL A 127 -11.25 -9.60 -4.87
CA VAL A 127 -12.40 -10.46 -4.66
C VAL A 127 -12.93 -10.38 -3.23
N LEU A 128 -12.11 -9.96 -2.27
CA LEU A 128 -12.52 -9.83 -0.88
C LEU A 128 -13.21 -8.49 -0.58
N ALA A 129 -13.19 -7.55 -1.53
CA ALA A 129 -13.68 -6.20 -1.30
C ALA A 129 -15.10 -6.13 -0.70
N PRO A 130 -16.09 -6.93 -1.17
CA PRO A 130 -17.44 -6.85 -0.62
C PRO A 130 -17.56 -7.25 0.85
N ARG A 131 -16.59 -8.00 1.36
CA ARG A 131 -16.67 -8.56 2.73
C ARG A 131 -15.65 -7.95 3.69
N PHE A 132 -14.73 -7.14 3.18
CA PHE A 132 -13.66 -6.61 4.01
C PHE A 132 -14.07 -5.24 4.55
N PRO A 133 -13.83 -4.95 5.86
CA PRO A 133 -14.25 -3.68 6.45
C PRO A 133 -13.56 -2.46 5.85
N VAL A 134 -12.32 -2.62 5.34
CA VAL A 134 -11.59 -1.54 4.69
C VAL A 134 -11.82 -1.66 3.18
N PRO A 135 -12.20 -0.59 2.48
CA PRO A 135 -12.38 -0.65 1.03
C PRO A 135 -11.12 -1.12 0.33
N ILE A 136 -11.24 -2.14 -0.53
CA ILE A 136 -10.14 -2.61 -1.37
C ILE A 136 -10.40 -2.08 -2.77
N VAL A 137 -9.48 -1.25 -3.25
CA VAL A 137 -9.67 -0.52 -4.51
C VAL A 137 -8.44 -0.68 -5.40
N LYS A 138 -8.66 -0.50 -6.70
CA LYS A 138 -7.56 -0.42 -7.66
C LYS A 138 -6.90 0.95 -7.58
N PRO A 139 -5.64 1.08 -8.01
CA PRO A 139 -4.98 2.40 -8.02
C PRO A 139 -5.77 3.47 -8.76
N THR A 140 -6.38 3.13 -9.90
CA THR A 140 -7.19 4.09 -10.66
C THR A 140 -8.40 4.57 -9.88
N GLU A 141 -9.02 3.68 -9.11
CA GLU A 141 -10.16 4.04 -8.27
C GLU A 141 -9.72 4.97 -7.13
N LEU A 142 -8.58 4.69 -6.52
CA LEU A 142 -8.03 5.56 -5.48
C LEU A 142 -7.78 6.96 -6.03
N ARG A 143 -7.18 7.04 -7.21
CA ARG A 143 -6.89 8.33 -7.85
C ARG A 143 -8.16 9.15 -8.03
N THR A 144 -9.22 8.52 -8.50
CA THR A 144 -10.52 9.17 -8.70
C THR A 144 -11.11 9.64 -7.39
N VAL A 145 -11.13 8.78 -6.37
CA VAL A 145 -11.71 9.10 -5.06
C VAL A 145 -10.98 10.28 -4.41
N LEU A 146 -9.65 10.34 -4.56
CA LEU A 146 -8.87 11.43 -3.98
C LEU A 146 -8.91 12.69 -4.81
N GLY A 147 -9.49 12.67 -6.01
CA GLY A 147 -9.56 13.83 -6.88
C GLY A 147 -8.20 14.30 -7.36
N LEU A 148 -7.23 13.40 -7.49
CA LEU A 148 -5.89 13.75 -7.90
C LEU A 148 -5.85 13.91 -9.42
N ALA A 149 -5.41 15.09 -9.86
CA ALA A 149 -5.28 15.40 -11.28
C ALA A 149 -4.12 14.62 -11.90
N GLU A 150 -4.19 14.47 -13.20
CA GLU A 150 -3.10 13.90 -13.96
C GLU A 150 -1.91 14.82 -14.03
#